data_f4e8fa253e0a953fad18165b91811da4
#
_entry.id   f4e8fa253e0a953fad18165b91811da4
#
_cell.length_a   1.000
_cell.length_b   1.000
_cell.length_c   1.000
_cell.angle_alpha   90.00
_cell.angle_beta   90.00
_cell.angle_gamma   90.00
#
_symmetry.space_group_name_H-M   'P 1'
#
loop_
_entity.id
_entity.type
_entity.pdbx_description
1 polymer ?
#
loop_
_entity_poly.entity_id
_entity_poly.type
_entity_poly.pdbx_seq_one_letter_code
_entity_poly.pdbx_strand_id
1 'polypeptide(L)'
;SKSIGGACIGVFSYYLSSPFNLLLLLFDKSQLVLFVHVIITLKLACAAATFAFYLNRRFEEWNDGSVKKQALIIFLAVSYAVSQYGIAQACNIMWLDGFYMLPLIMLGVYRVVNGGRPVMLSVSVALAVLFNWYMGGINCVFACFWFLFEFAYSRLYSGDTKAEKTVIKILPENLDGLYIQCWREF
;
A
#
# COMPACT_ATOMS: atom_id res chain seq x y z
N SER A 1 -5.15 -31.20 9.08
CA SER A 1 -5.56 -30.90 10.46
C SER A 1 -4.35 -30.41 11.23
N LYS A 2 -4.32 -29.11 11.52
CA LYS A 2 -3.31 -28.57 12.43
C LYS A 2 -3.74 -28.97 13.84
N SER A 3 -3.06 -29.93 14.42
CA SER A 3 -3.25 -30.37 15.79
C SER A 3 -2.93 -29.25 16.79
N ILE A 4 -3.53 -29.34 17.99
CA ILE A 4 -3.30 -28.47 19.13
C ILE A 4 -1.79 -28.29 19.34
N GLY A 5 -1.26 -27.06 19.12
CA GLY A 5 0.18 -26.76 19.25
C GLY A 5 0.87 -26.15 18.01
N GLY A 6 0.19 -26.01 16.87
CA GLY A 6 0.74 -25.31 15.72
C GLY A 6 0.70 -23.78 15.90
N ALA A 7 1.70 -23.08 15.34
CA ALA A 7 1.75 -21.61 15.37
C ALA A 7 0.51 -21.02 14.66
N CYS A 8 -0.47 -20.54 15.43
CA CYS A 8 -1.73 -19.96 14.92
C CYS A 8 -1.57 -18.51 14.46
N ILE A 9 -0.40 -17.87 14.69
CA ILE A 9 -0.16 -16.46 14.37
C ILE A 9 -0.39 -16.17 12.88
N GLY A 10 0.07 -17.04 11.98
CA GLY A 10 -0.13 -16.86 10.54
C GLY A 10 -1.60 -16.95 10.13
N VAL A 11 -2.37 -17.84 10.75
CA VAL A 11 -3.81 -17.97 10.49
C VAL A 11 -4.56 -16.77 11.06
N PHE A 12 -4.20 -16.32 12.26
CA PHE A 12 -4.77 -15.12 12.87
C PHE A 12 -4.53 -13.89 12.02
N SER A 13 -3.27 -13.62 11.62
CA SER A 13 -2.92 -12.47 10.78
C SER A 13 -3.54 -12.54 9.40
N TYR A 14 -3.79 -13.74 8.87
CA TYR A 14 -4.43 -13.89 7.56
C TYR A 14 -5.93 -13.59 7.57
N TYR A 15 -6.65 -14.02 8.62
CA TYR A 15 -8.11 -13.96 8.66
C TYR A 15 -8.69 -12.91 9.61
N LEU A 16 -8.03 -12.62 10.72
CA LEU A 16 -8.64 -11.93 11.86
C LEU A 16 -8.02 -10.57 12.20
N SER A 17 -6.80 -10.28 11.76
CA SER A 17 -6.09 -9.07 12.20
C SER A 17 -6.55 -7.76 11.51
N SER A 18 -7.48 -7.85 10.57
CA SER A 18 -8.09 -6.65 9.97
C SER A 18 -8.89 -5.86 11.01
N PRO A 19 -8.68 -4.54 11.13
CA PRO A 19 -9.41 -3.70 12.10
C PRO A 19 -10.92 -3.70 11.85
N PHE A 20 -11.35 -3.93 10.61
CA PHE A 20 -12.76 -4.02 10.25
C PHE A 20 -13.47 -5.22 10.89
N ASN A 21 -12.73 -6.27 11.27
CA ASN A 21 -13.32 -7.43 11.94
C ASN A 21 -13.83 -7.09 13.35
N LEU A 22 -13.35 -6.00 13.97
CA LEU A 22 -13.87 -5.53 15.25
C LEU A 22 -15.34 -5.07 15.14
N LEU A 23 -15.79 -4.67 13.95
CA LEU A 23 -17.20 -4.32 13.72
C LEU A 23 -18.13 -5.51 13.91
N LEU A 24 -17.62 -6.76 13.85
CA LEU A 24 -18.43 -7.95 14.13
C LEU A 24 -19.05 -7.92 15.52
N LEU A 25 -18.42 -7.25 16.48
CA LEU A 25 -18.95 -7.11 17.84
C LEU A 25 -20.25 -6.31 17.91
N LEU A 26 -20.59 -5.56 16.86
CA LEU A 26 -21.80 -4.74 16.78
C LEU A 26 -22.96 -5.47 16.10
N PHE A 27 -22.75 -6.67 15.56
CA PHE A 27 -23.73 -7.41 14.79
C PHE A 27 -24.12 -8.72 15.48
N ASP A 28 -25.41 -9.02 15.50
CA ASP A 28 -25.91 -10.30 15.96
C ASP A 28 -25.64 -11.43 14.96
N LYS A 29 -25.62 -12.67 15.43
CA LYS A 29 -25.37 -13.86 14.60
C LYS A 29 -26.34 -13.98 13.42
N SER A 30 -27.57 -13.48 13.55
CA SER A 30 -28.58 -13.44 12.48
C SER A 30 -28.25 -12.43 11.36
N GLN A 31 -27.37 -11.46 11.64
CA GLN A 31 -27.03 -10.35 10.74
C GLN A 31 -25.67 -10.53 10.04
N LEU A 32 -25.09 -11.71 10.07
CA LEU A 32 -23.75 -11.97 9.48
C LEU A 32 -23.68 -11.62 7.99
N VAL A 33 -24.76 -11.85 7.24
CA VAL A 33 -24.81 -11.49 5.80
C VAL A 33 -24.74 -9.98 5.62
N LEU A 34 -25.47 -9.22 6.44
CA LEU A 34 -25.44 -7.76 6.43
C LEU A 34 -24.02 -7.26 6.80
N PHE A 35 -23.41 -7.83 7.84
CA PHE A 35 -22.04 -7.53 8.26
C PHE A 35 -21.04 -7.69 7.11
N VAL A 36 -21.11 -8.79 6.35
CA VAL A 36 -20.24 -9.02 5.19
C VAL A 36 -20.39 -7.92 4.15
N HIS A 37 -21.61 -7.53 3.79
CA HIS A 37 -21.85 -6.46 2.81
C HIS A 37 -21.33 -5.10 3.31
N VAL A 38 -21.54 -4.79 4.59
CA VAL A 38 -21.04 -3.54 5.20
C VAL A 38 -19.52 -3.50 5.17
N ILE A 39 -18.83 -4.58 5.54
CA ILE A 39 -17.36 -4.63 5.51
C ILE A 39 -16.81 -4.47 4.09
N ILE A 40 -17.36 -5.18 3.12
CA ILE A 40 -16.93 -5.06 1.72
C ILE A 40 -17.06 -3.61 1.25
N THR A 41 -18.23 -3.00 1.51
CA THR A 41 -18.49 -1.61 1.13
C THR A 41 -17.49 -0.65 1.80
N LEU A 42 -17.23 -0.81 3.09
CA LEU A 42 -16.28 0.02 3.83
C LEU A 42 -14.85 -0.14 3.30
N LYS A 43 -14.40 -1.37 3.03
CA LYS A 43 -13.06 -1.61 2.49
C LYS A 43 -12.89 -1.03 1.09
N LEU A 44 -13.90 -1.14 0.22
CA LEU A 44 -13.88 -0.50 -1.10
C LEU A 44 -13.90 1.03 -0.99
N ALA A 45 -14.68 1.59 -0.07
CA ALA A 45 -14.67 3.02 0.21
C ALA A 45 -13.29 3.50 0.71
N CYS A 46 -12.64 2.73 1.60
CA CYS A 46 -11.27 2.99 2.03
C CYS A 46 -10.29 2.93 0.85
N ALA A 47 -10.45 1.96 -0.08
CA ALA A 47 -9.61 1.87 -1.26
C ALA A 47 -9.75 3.11 -2.17
N ALA A 48 -10.99 3.58 -2.39
CA ALA A 48 -11.22 4.84 -3.12
C ALA A 48 -10.56 6.03 -2.38
N ALA A 49 -10.76 6.14 -1.07
CA ALA A 49 -10.22 7.25 -0.28
C ALA A 49 -8.68 7.27 -0.28
N THR A 50 -8.03 6.12 -0.08
CA THR A 50 -6.56 6.03 -0.08
C THR A 50 -5.98 6.31 -1.46
N PHE A 51 -6.64 5.87 -2.53
CA PHE A 51 -6.20 6.16 -3.89
C PHE A 51 -6.42 7.64 -4.27
N ALA A 52 -7.54 8.26 -3.86
CA ALA A 52 -7.75 9.70 -4.01
C ALA A 52 -6.67 10.49 -3.27
N PHE A 53 -6.32 10.07 -2.05
CA PHE A 53 -5.24 10.68 -1.27
C PHE A 53 -3.88 10.55 -1.97
N TYR A 54 -3.57 9.36 -2.52
CA TYR A 54 -2.38 9.14 -3.33
C TYR A 54 -2.32 10.09 -4.52
N LEU A 55 -3.40 10.17 -5.32
CA LEU A 55 -3.46 11.03 -6.51
C LEU A 55 -3.30 12.50 -6.15
N ASN A 56 -3.99 12.98 -5.11
CA ASN A 56 -3.88 14.36 -4.65
C ASN A 56 -2.47 14.73 -4.24
N ARG A 57 -1.76 13.83 -3.57
CA ARG A 57 -0.38 14.08 -3.10
C ARG A 57 0.67 13.86 -4.17
N ARG A 58 0.44 12.92 -5.08
CA ARG A 58 1.37 12.62 -6.17
C ARG A 58 1.36 13.69 -7.25
N PHE A 59 0.18 14.28 -7.49
CA PHE A 59 -0.05 15.27 -8.53
C PHE A 59 -0.45 16.63 -7.95
N GLU A 60 0.13 17.00 -6.80
CA GLU A 60 -0.20 18.25 -6.11
C GLU A 60 0.04 19.49 -6.99
N GLU A 61 1.16 19.51 -7.74
CA GLU A 61 1.50 20.60 -8.67
C GLU A 61 0.49 20.74 -9.83
N TRP A 62 -0.11 19.63 -10.25
CA TRP A 62 -1.13 19.63 -11.29
C TRP A 62 -2.52 20.01 -10.75
N ASN A 63 -2.76 19.81 -9.46
CA ASN A 63 -4.06 20.06 -8.83
C ASN A 63 -4.16 21.50 -8.35
N ASP A 64 -4.61 22.39 -9.24
CA ASP A 64 -4.85 23.81 -8.96
C ASP A 64 -6.19 24.10 -8.23
N GLY A 65 -6.85 23.08 -7.71
CA GLY A 65 -8.16 23.19 -7.05
C GLY A 65 -9.34 23.31 -8.02
N SER A 66 -9.10 23.23 -9.34
CA SER A 66 -10.18 23.25 -10.33
C SER A 66 -11.15 22.09 -10.12
N VAL A 67 -12.46 22.38 -10.19
CA VAL A 67 -13.54 21.38 -10.06
C VAL A 67 -13.37 20.20 -11.03
N LYS A 68 -12.92 20.48 -12.27
CA LYS A 68 -12.69 19.43 -13.28
C LYS A 68 -11.59 18.44 -12.86
N LYS A 69 -10.49 18.94 -12.28
CA LYS A 69 -9.39 18.10 -11.82
C LYS A 69 -9.77 17.30 -10.58
N GLN A 70 -10.51 17.91 -9.66
CA GLN A 70 -11.04 17.20 -8.50
C GLN A 70 -12.04 16.12 -8.91
N ALA A 71 -12.94 16.40 -9.85
CA ALA A 71 -13.86 15.41 -10.40
C ALA A 71 -13.12 14.24 -11.06
N LEU A 72 -12.03 14.50 -11.79
CA LEU A 72 -11.18 13.45 -12.37
C LEU A 72 -10.52 12.58 -11.30
N ILE A 73 -9.99 13.18 -10.23
CA ILE A 73 -9.40 12.43 -9.11
C ILE A 73 -10.45 11.51 -8.46
N ILE A 74 -11.65 12.03 -8.21
CA ILE A 74 -12.77 11.24 -7.65
C ILE A 74 -13.15 10.11 -8.60
N PHE A 75 -13.28 10.38 -9.90
CA PHE A 75 -13.60 9.38 -10.91
C PHE A 75 -12.55 8.26 -10.94
N LEU A 76 -11.25 8.61 -10.95
CA LEU A 76 -10.17 7.62 -10.94
C LEU A 76 -10.14 6.83 -9.63
N ALA A 77 -10.41 7.48 -8.50
CA ALA A 77 -10.44 6.82 -7.20
C ALA A 77 -11.59 5.81 -7.09
N VAL A 78 -12.78 6.17 -7.56
CA VAL A 78 -13.91 5.25 -7.64
C VAL A 78 -13.62 4.11 -8.61
N SER A 79 -13.06 4.41 -9.79
CA SER A 79 -12.67 3.40 -10.78
C SER A 79 -11.66 2.39 -10.22
N TYR A 80 -10.72 2.86 -9.39
CA TYR A 80 -9.81 1.96 -8.68
C TYR A 80 -10.56 1.00 -7.74
N ALA A 81 -11.43 1.52 -6.89
CA ALA A 81 -12.17 0.73 -5.92
C ALA A 81 -13.08 -0.31 -6.57
N VAL A 82 -13.77 0.06 -7.67
CA VAL A 82 -14.65 -0.85 -8.42
C VAL A 82 -13.94 -1.55 -9.58
N SER A 83 -12.60 -1.55 -9.58
CA SER A 83 -11.84 -2.31 -10.57
C SER A 83 -12.19 -3.80 -10.54
N GLN A 84 -11.85 -4.51 -11.61
CA GLN A 84 -12.08 -5.97 -11.66
C GLN A 84 -11.48 -6.67 -10.43
N TYR A 85 -10.31 -6.24 -9.96
CA TYR A 85 -9.72 -6.81 -8.74
C TYR A 85 -10.58 -6.55 -7.51
N GLY A 86 -11.02 -5.30 -7.28
CA GLY A 86 -11.84 -4.95 -6.13
C GLY A 86 -13.15 -5.75 -6.07
N ILE A 87 -13.83 -5.88 -7.22
CA ILE A 87 -15.10 -6.63 -7.31
C ILE A 87 -14.87 -8.14 -7.25
N ALA A 88 -13.92 -8.68 -8.00
CA ALA A 88 -13.65 -10.12 -8.04
C ALA A 88 -13.16 -10.65 -6.69
N GLN A 89 -12.39 -9.84 -5.95
CA GLN A 89 -11.88 -10.21 -4.63
C GLN A 89 -12.82 -9.83 -3.47
N ALA A 90 -14.00 -9.29 -3.74
CA ALA A 90 -14.99 -9.00 -2.71
C ALA A 90 -15.41 -10.27 -1.94
N CYS A 91 -15.40 -11.45 -2.57
CA CYS A 91 -15.62 -12.74 -1.90
C CYS A 91 -14.46 -13.14 -0.96
N ASN A 92 -13.24 -12.61 -1.18
CA ASN A 92 -12.06 -12.81 -0.33
C ASN A 92 -11.80 -11.55 0.50
N ILE A 93 -12.69 -11.25 1.43
CA ILE A 93 -12.72 -9.98 2.22
C ILE A 93 -11.36 -9.63 2.81
N MET A 94 -10.56 -10.63 3.21
CA MET A 94 -9.23 -10.46 3.80
C MET A 94 -8.20 -9.91 2.82
N TRP A 95 -8.38 -10.09 1.51
CA TRP A 95 -7.45 -9.56 0.50
C TRP A 95 -7.66 -8.08 0.22
N LEU A 96 -8.85 -7.56 0.51
CA LEU A 96 -9.13 -6.14 0.37
C LEU A 96 -8.32 -5.27 1.33
N ASP A 97 -7.77 -5.84 2.42
CA ASP A 97 -6.89 -5.11 3.32
C ASP A 97 -5.58 -4.68 2.62
N GLY A 98 -4.98 -5.56 1.83
CA GLY A 98 -3.84 -5.20 1.00
C GLY A 98 -4.20 -4.20 -0.11
N PHE A 99 -5.40 -4.29 -0.63
CA PHE A 99 -5.87 -3.45 -1.73
C PHE A 99 -5.99 -1.97 -1.34
N TYR A 100 -6.59 -1.63 -0.18
CA TYR A 100 -6.65 -0.24 0.27
C TYR A 100 -5.33 0.27 0.89
N MET A 101 -4.42 -0.62 1.30
CA MET A 101 -3.10 -0.22 1.80
C MET A 101 -2.09 0.08 0.68
N LEU A 102 -2.28 -0.51 -0.51
CA LEU A 102 -1.36 -0.35 -1.63
C LEU A 102 -1.12 1.12 -2.04
N PRO A 103 -2.13 1.98 -2.21
CA PRO A 103 -1.91 3.39 -2.57
C PRO A 103 -1.09 4.17 -1.53
N LEU A 104 -1.23 3.83 -0.24
CA LEU A 104 -0.44 4.45 0.82
C LEU A 104 1.03 4.04 0.76
N ILE A 105 1.30 2.79 0.42
CA ILE A 105 2.66 2.28 0.19
C ILE A 105 3.28 2.98 -1.02
N MET A 106 2.54 3.09 -2.14
CA MET A 106 2.98 3.81 -3.34
C MET A 106 3.33 5.28 -3.03
N LEU A 107 2.50 5.96 -2.24
CA LEU A 107 2.77 7.32 -1.81
C LEU A 107 3.98 7.40 -0.88
N GLY A 108 4.17 6.39 -0.02
CA GLY A 108 5.35 6.27 0.84
C GLY A 108 6.63 6.17 0.02
N VAL A 109 6.64 5.31 -1.01
CA VAL A 109 7.76 5.16 -1.95
C VAL A 109 8.05 6.47 -2.68
N TYR A 110 7.02 7.11 -3.26
CA TYR A 110 7.15 8.41 -3.91
C TYR A 110 7.82 9.45 -3.02
N ARG A 111 7.39 9.55 -1.75
CA ARG A 111 7.98 10.49 -0.80
C ARG A 111 9.45 10.19 -0.51
N VAL A 112 9.79 8.92 -0.35
CA VAL A 112 11.19 8.50 -0.09
C VAL A 112 12.07 8.86 -1.27
N VAL A 113 11.67 8.55 -2.50
CA VAL A 113 12.43 8.87 -3.72
C VAL A 113 12.65 10.38 -3.85
N ASN A 114 11.68 11.20 -3.44
CA ASN A 114 11.80 12.67 -3.47
C ASN A 114 12.44 13.29 -2.19
N GLY A 115 13.18 12.51 -1.42
CA GLY A 115 13.93 12.99 -0.25
C GLY A 115 13.10 13.22 1.01
N GLY A 116 11.85 12.73 1.02
CA GLY A 116 10.97 12.80 2.19
C GLY A 116 11.33 11.76 3.26
N ARG A 117 10.72 11.89 4.44
CA ARG A 117 10.94 10.95 5.56
C ARG A 117 10.29 9.59 5.26
N PRO A 118 10.96 8.46 5.57
CA PRO A 118 10.48 7.12 5.28
C PRO A 118 9.33 6.65 6.21
N VAL A 119 8.94 7.47 7.19
CA VAL A 119 7.95 7.11 8.22
C VAL A 119 6.64 6.61 7.60
N MET A 120 6.15 7.30 6.57
CA MET A 120 4.89 6.90 5.91
C MET A 120 5.01 5.53 5.25
N LEU A 121 6.11 5.26 4.55
CA LEU A 121 6.37 3.95 3.94
C LEU A 121 6.44 2.85 5.01
N SER A 122 7.24 3.08 6.06
CA SER A 122 7.43 2.11 7.14
C SER A 122 6.11 1.80 7.86
N VAL A 123 5.31 2.81 8.18
CA VAL A 123 4.01 2.62 8.84
C VAL A 123 3.03 1.92 7.92
N SER A 124 2.95 2.32 6.64
CA SER A 124 2.01 1.69 5.69
C SER A 124 2.35 0.23 5.44
N VAL A 125 3.64 -0.12 5.30
CA VAL A 125 4.09 -1.51 5.15
C VAL A 125 3.82 -2.31 6.42
N ALA A 126 4.14 -1.77 7.60
CA ALA A 126 3.90 -2.44 8.88
C ALA A 126 2.41 -2.75 9.08
N LEU A 127 1.53 -1.78 8.79
CA LEU A 127 0.08 -1.97 8.88
C LEU A 127 -0.43 -2.97 7.83
N ALA A 128 0.07 -2.92 6.60
CA ALA A 128 -0.32 -3.87 5.55
C ALA A 128 0.02 -5.32 5.95
N VAL A 129 1.22 -5.54 6.50
CA VAL A 129 1.64 -6.87 6.99
C VAL A 129 0.85 -7.29 8.22
N LEU A 130 0.56 -6.35 9.14
CA LEU A 130 -0.24 -6.61 10.34
C LEU A 130 -1.67 -7.03 9.99
N PHE A 131 -2.32 -6.32 9.06
CA PHE A 131 -3.71 -6.58 8.67
C PHE A 131 -3.87 -7.85 7.85
N ASN A 132 -2.92 -8.12 6.95
CA ASN A 132 -2.86 -9.38 6.22
C ASN A 132 -1.42 -9.61 5.75
N TRP A 133 -0.71 -10.53 6.41
CA TRP A 133 0.70 -10.81 6.11
C TRP A 133 0.95 -11.26 4.67
N TYR A 134 -0.01 -12.01 4.07
CA TYR A 134 0.12 -12.52 2.69
C TYR A 134 0.04 -11.38 1.66
N MET A 135 -1.02 -10.57 1.75
CA MET A 135 -1.18 -9.41 0.86
C MET A 135 -0.14 -8.33 1.16
N GLY A 136 0.24 -8.16 2.44
CA GLY A 136 1.34 -7.29 2.84
C GLY A 136 2.66 -7.70 2.18
N GLY A 137 2.96 -9.01 2.13
CA GLY A 137 4.12 -9.54 1.42
C GLY A 137 4.10 -9.24 -0.09
N ILE A 138 2.96 -9.45 -0.75
CA ILE A 138 2.77 -9.11 -2.18
C ILE A 138 2.97 -7.61 -2.40
N ASN A 139 2.40 -6.77 -1.53
CA ASN A 139 2.56 -5.32 -1.60
C ASN A 139 4.03 -4.89 -1.41
N CYS A 140 4.81 -5.58 -0.57
CA CYS A 140 6.24 -5.32 -0.42
C CYS A 140 7.01 -5.61 -1.72
N VAL A 141 6.73 -6.72 -2.38
CA VAL A 141 7.34 -7.05 -3.68
C VAL A 141 6.96 -5.98 -4.71
N PHE A 142 5.68 -5.61 -4.78
CA PHE A 142 5.24 -4.53 -5.67
C PHE A 142 5.91 -3.19 -5.34
N ALA A 143 6.08 -2.86 -4.06
CA ALA A 143 6.76 -1.64 -3.62
C ALA A 143 8.21 -1.56 -4.11
N CYS A 144 8.93 -2.69 -4.19
CA CYS A 144 10.27 -2.73 -4.76
C CYS A 144 10.26 -2.36 -6.26
N PHE A 145 9.34 -2.93 -7.04
CA PHE A 145 9.19 -2.56 -8.45
C PHE A 145 8.76 -1.11 -8.63
N TRP A 146 7.82 -0.66 -7.78
CA TRP A 146 7.37 0.73 -7.80
C TRP A 146 8.49 1.71 -7.44
N PHE A 147 9.36 1.35 -6.51
CA PHE A 147 10.54 2.13 -6.16
C PHE A 147 11.49 2.27 -7.35
N LEU A 148 11.77 1.18 -8.07
CA LEU A 148 12.61 1.22 -9.28
C LEU A 148 12.00 2.11 -10.35
N PHE A 149 10.68 2.03 -10.54
CA PHE A 149 9.96 2.88 -11.49
C PHE A 149 10.05 4.36 -11.11
N GLU A 150 9.72 4.72 -9.87
CA GLU A 150 9.76 6.12 -9.41
C GLU A 150 11.20 6.67 -9.42
N PHE A 151 12.17 5.85 -9.08
CA PHE A 151 13.57 6.23 -9.13
C PHE A 151 14.04 6.49 -10.57
N ALA A 152 13.72 5.60 -11.50
CA ALA A 152 14.03 5.78 -12.92
C ALA A 152 13.32 7.01 -13.49
N TYR A 153 12.05 7.20 -13.16
CA TYR A 153 11.27 8.36 -13.59
C TYR A 153 11.88 9.66 -13.06
N SER A 154 12.24 9.73 -11.79
CA SER A 154 12.90 10.88 -11.18
C SER A 154 14.25 11.20 -11.86
N ARG A 155 15.03 10.18 -12.18
CA ARG A 155 16.31 10.34 -12.91
C ARG A 155 16.13 10.85 -14.33
N LEU A 156 15.18 10.31 -15.06
CA LEU A 156 14.97 10.64 -16.48
C LEU A 156 14.31 12.02 -16.67
N TYR A 157 13.43 12.38 -15.74
CA TYR A 157 12.59 13.56 -15.93
C TYR A 157 13.08 14.80 -15.17
N SER A 158 13.73 14.63 -14.00
CA SER A 158 14.15 15.77 -13.19
C SER A 158 15.60 16.20 -13.41
N GLY A 159 16.45 15.36 -14.00
CA GLY A 159 17.88 15.64 -14.14
C GLY A 159 18.59 15.97 -12.81
N ASP A 160 17.97 15.64 -11.68
CA ASP A 160 18.26 16.23 -10.36
C ASP A 160 19.00 15.23 -9.46
N THR A 161 20.17 15.66 -8.99
CA THR A 161 21.06 14.99 -8.04
C THR A 161 20.43 14.68 -6.67
N LYS A 162 19.19 15.12 -6.41
CA LYS A 162 18.52 14.89 -5.11
C LYS A 162 18.16 13.42 -4.88
N ALA A 163 17.71 12.72 -5.91
CA ALA A 163 17.33 11.30 -5.80
C ALA A 163 18.54 10.42 -5.44
N GLU A 164 19.73 10.71 -6.00
CA GLU A 164 20.95 9.97 -5.71
C GLU A 164 21.38 10.11 -4.25
N LYS A 165 21.36 11.33 -3.72
CA LYS A 165 21.69 11.59 -2.31
C LYS A 165 20.71 10.93 -1.34
N THR A 166 19.46 10.76 -1.74
CA THR A 166 18.42 10.13 -0.91
C THR A 166 18.62 8.62 -0.82
N VAL A 167 18.94 7.96 -1.94
CA VAL A 167 19.19 6.51 -1.97
C VAL A 167 20.44 6.16 -1.17
N ILE A 168 21.53 6.94 -1.33
CA ILE A 168 22.76 6.74 -0.57
C ILE A 168 22.51 6.91 0.94
N LYS A 169 21.62 7.82 1.34
CA LYS A 169 21.31 8.06 2.77
C LYS A 169 20.41 6.98 3.39
N ILE A 170 19.67 6.20 2.57
CA ILE A 170 18.78 5.13 3.04
C ILE A 170 19.52 3.79 3.13
N LEU A 171 20.54 3.59 2.30
CA LEU A 171 21.42 2.42 2.41
C LEU A 171 22.28 2.55 3.70
N PRO A 172 22.26 1.57 4.60
CA PRO A 172 23.14 1.59 5.76
C PRO A 172 24.61 1.61 5.29
N GLU A 173 25.43 2.40 5.96
CA GLU A 173 26.86 2.65 5.64
C GLU A 173 27.69 1.37 5.39
N ASN A 174 27.24 0.22 5.90
CA ASN A 174 27.91 -1.06 5.72
C ASN A 174 27.67 -1.73 4.34
N LEU A 175 26.72 -1.22 3.53
CA LEU A 175 26.48 -1.75 2.18
C LEU A 175 27.34 -1.06 1.11
N ASP A 176 27.88 0.12 1.40
CA ASP A 176 28.75 0.84 0.47
C ASP A 176 30.03 0.05 0.18
N GLY A 177 30.57 -0.65 1.17
CA GLY A 177 31.73 -1.53 1.02
C GLY A 177 31.43 -2.76 0.13
N LEU A 178 30.26 -3.35 0.25
CA LEU A 178 29.85 -4.54 -0.51
C LEU A 178 29.49 -4.21 -1.96
N TYR A 179 28.86 -3.05 -2.19
CA TYR A 179 28.44 -2.64 -3.53
C TYR A 179 29.63 -2.24 -4.41
N ILE A 180 30.60 -1.51 -3.84
CA ILE A 180 31.82 -1.12 -4.53
C ILE A 180 32.72 -2.34 -4.82
N GLN A 181 32.73 -3.33 -3.93
CA GLN A 181 33.50 -4.55 -4.13
C GLN A 181 32.89 -5.45 -5.22
N CYS A 182 31.56 -5.55 -5.28
CA CYS A 182 30.85 -6.35 -6.27
C CYS A 182 31.00 -5.77 -7.70
N TRP A 183 31.12 -4.44 -7.86
CA TRP A 183 31.32 -3.80 -9.17
C TRP A 183 32.79 -3.78 -9.64
N ARG A 184 33.72 -4.13 -8.77
CA ARG A 184 35.15 -4.17 -9.11
C ARG A 184 35.60 -5.52 -9.66
N GLU A 185 34.80 -6.57 -9.46
CA GLU A 185 35.08 -7.94 -9.92
C GLU A 185 34.27 -8.36 -11.16
N PHE A 186 33.47 -7.46 -11.73
CA PHE A 186 32.83 -7.58 -13.04
C PHE A 186 33.43 -6.56 -14.00
#